data_23ed04d3e7126176404ef39ba806cd7a
#
_entry.id   23ed04d3e7126176404ef39ba806cd7a
#
_cell.length_a   1.000
_cell.length_b   1.000
_cell.length_c   1.000
_cell.angle_alpha   90.00
_cell.angle_beta   90.00
_cell.angle_gamma   90.00
#
_symmetry.space_group_name_H-M   'P 1'
#
loop_
_entity.id
_entity.type
_entity.pdbx_description
1 polymer ?
#
loop_
_entity_poly.entity_id
_entity_poly.type
_entity_poly.pdbx_seq_one_letter_code
_entity_poly.pdbx_strand_id
1 'polypeptide(L)' 'MMYFIELIRYLPGRAEPEVLSRINHADRDPEGARSKAKSIFLQTKVAGAERVRVLNSEGVEILNWGALGLRSQKRN' A
#
# COMPACT_ATOMS: atom_id res chain seq x y z
N MET A 1 -7.91 -13.79 -8.91
CA MET A 1 -7.31 -12.62 -9.52
C MET A 1 -6.04 -12.23 -8.74
N MET A 2 -5.04 -11.78 -9.43
CA MET A 2 -3.74 -11.49 -8.80
C MET A 2 -3.62 -10.01 -8.49
N TYR A 3 -3.14 -9.72 -7.29
CA TYR A 3 -2.89 -8.34 -6.85
C TYR A 3 -1.46 -8.22 -6.38
N PHE A 4 -0.93 -6.99 -6.43
CA PHE A 4 0.41 -6.69 -5.95
C PHE A 4 0.28 -5.73 -4.79
N ILE A 5 0.75 -6.17 -3.62
CA ILE A 5 0.73 -5.36 -2.41
C ILE A 5 2.13 -4.80 -2.22
N GLU A 6 2.26 -3.48 -2.19
CA GLU A 6 3.55 -2.83 -2.10
C GLU A 6 3.62 -1.93 -0.89
N LEU A 7 4.70 -2.06 -0.13
CA LEU A 7 5.01 -1.14 0.94
C LEU A 7 5.92 -0.08 0.34
N ILE A 8 5.52 1.17 0.46
CA ILE A 8 6.16 2.25 -0.29
C ILE A 8 6.47 3.44 0.60
N ARG A 9 7.33 4.32 0.09
CA ARG A 9 7.52 5.64 0.65
C ARG A 9 7.74 6.61 -0.48
N TYR A 10 7.43 7.89 -0.22
CA TYR A 10 7.62 8.94 -1.21
C TYR A 10 8.88 9.72 -0.86
N LEU A 11 9.74 9.89 -1.85
CA LEU A 11 10.98 10.63 -1.68
C LEU A 11 10.83 12.02 -2.27
N PRO A 12 11.46 13.03 -1.66
CA PRO A 12 11.37 14.39 -2.19
C PRO A 12 11.86 14.46 -3.62
N GLY A 13 11.13 15.21 -4.45
CA GLY A 13 11.54 15.43 -5.82
C GLY A 13 11.28 14.28 -6.76
N ARG A 14 10.60 13.24 -6.32
CA ARG A 14 10.31 12.08 -7.16
C ARG A 14 8.81 11.90 -7.30
N ALA A 15 8.37 11.72 -8.53
CA ALA A 15 6.95 11.52 -8.78
C ALA A 15 6.49 10.12 -8.39
N GLU A 16 7.38 9.14 -8.56
CA GLU A 16 7.04 7.75 -8.26
C GLU A 16 7.50 7.38 -6.87
N PRO A 17 6.73 6.59 -6.15
CA PRO A 17 7.17 6.14 -4.82
C PRO A 17 8.28 5.10 -4.93
N GLU A 18 9.05 4.98 -3.88
CA GLU A 18 10.03 3.92 -3.77
C GLU A 18 9.33 2.68 -3.21
N VAL A 19 9.48 1.54 -3.87
CA VAL A 19 8.88 0.29 -3.43
C VAL A 19 9.88 -0.43 -2.54
N LEU A 20 9.53 -0.57 -1.27
CA LEU A 20 10.41 -1.20 -0.29
C LEU A 20 10.16 -2.69 -0.19
N SER A 21 8.96 -3.13 -0.47
CA SER A 21 8.60 -4.54 -0.40
C SER A 21 7.41 -4.78 -1.31
N ARG A 22 7.37 -5.91 -1.95
CA ARG A 22 6.29 -6.25 -2.87
C ARG A 22 5.88 -7.70 -2.63
N ILE A 23 4.57 -7.91 -2.50
CA ILE A 23 4.00 -9.22 -2.23
C ILE A 23 2.91 -9.49 -3.26
N ASN A 24 2.97 -10.66 -3.87
CA ASN A 24 1.91 -11.09 -4.77
C ASN A 24 0.83 -11.75 -3.93
N HIS A 25 -0.42 -11.40 -4.22
CA HIS A 25 -1.54 -11.90 -3.43
C HIS A 25 -2.70 -12.24 -4.36
N ALA A 26 -3.16 -13.48 -4.27
CA ALA A 26 -4.33 -13.90 -5.04
C ALA A 26 -5.56 -13.74 -4.18
N ASP A 27 -6.60 -13.16 -4.77
CA ASP A 27 -7.86 -12.97 -4.06
C ASP A 27 -9.00 -13.00 -5.04
N ARG A 28 -10.17 -13.26 -4.53
CA ARG A 28 -11.37 -13.29 -5.37
C ARG A 28 -11.83 -11.91 -5.75
N ASP A 29 -11.68 -10.96 -4.83
CA ASP A 29 -12.21 -9.64 -5.08
C ASP A 29 -11.25 -8.58 -4.53
N PRO A 30 -11.40 -7.34 -4.99
CA PRO A 30 -10.50 -6.26 -4.57
C PRO A 30 -10.60 -5.93 -3.09
N GLU A 31 -11.76 -6.16 -2.49
CA GLU A 31 -11.93 -5.82 -1.07
C GLU A 31 -11.04 -6.70 -0.20
N GLY A 32 -10.92 -7.98 -0.55
CA GLY A 32 -10.04 -8.89 0.17
C GLY A 32 -8.60 -8.46 0.07
N ALA A 33 -8.18 -8.03 -1.12
CA ALA A 33 -6.82 -7.56 -1.32
C ALA A 33 -6.55 -6.29 -0.51
N ARG A 34 -7.51 -5.39 -0.46
CA ARG A 34 -7.36 -4.15 0.33
C ARG A 34 -7.23 -4.46 1.82
N SER A 35 -8.08 -5.36 2.32
CA SER A 35 -8.00 -5.76 3.73
C SER A 35 -6.67 -6.39 4.06
N LYS A 36 -6.21 -7.27 3.18
CA LYS A 36 -4.94 -7.95 3.40
C LYS A 36 -3.79 -6.95 3.43
N ALA A 37 -3.83 -5.98 2.54
CA ALA A 37 -2.77 -4.97 2.46
C ALA A 37 -2.69 -4.16 3.75
N LYS A 38 -3.83 -3.73 4.28
CA LYS A 38 -3.83 -2.96 5.53
C LYS A 38 -3.29 -3.79 6.68
N SER A 39 -3.66 -5.06 6.73
CA SER A 39 -3.19 -5.97 7.75
C SER A 39 -1.67 -6.14 7.69
N ILE A 40 -1.16 -6.32 6.47
CA ILE A 40 0.28 -6.46 6.28
C ILE A 40 1.01 -5.20 6.72
N PHE A 41 0.49 -4.04 6.34
CA PHE A 41 1.11 -2.77 6.68
C PHE A 41 1.20 -2.59 8.20
N LEU A 42 0.14 -2.96 8.91
CA LEU A 42 0.09 -2.79 10.36
C LEU A 42 0.95 -3.80 11.09
N GLN A 43 1.13 -4.99 10.53
CA GLN A 43 1.85 -6.06 11.21
C GLN A 43 3.32 -6.14 10.83
N THR A 44 3.65 -5.73 9.60
CA THR A 44 5.00 -5.86 9.10
C THR A 44 5.79 -4.59 9.40
N LYS A 45 6.97 -4.76 10.00
CA LYS A 45 7.81 -3.62 10.33
C LYS A 45 8.89 -3.48 9.28
N VAL A 46 8.57 -2.81 8.21
CA VAL A 46 9.53 -2.52 7.16
C VAL A 46 10.04 -1.11 7.37
N ALA A 47 11.34 -0.97 7.57
CA ALA A 47 11.93 0.33 7.86
C ALA A 47 11.66 1.31 6.72
N GLY A 48 11.15 2.47 7.06
CA GLY A 48 10.89 3.52 6.09
C GLY A 48 9.57 3.44 5.37
N ALA A 49 8.80 2.36 5.58
CA ALA A 49 7.51 2.24 4.91
C ALA A 49 6.53 3.26 5.48
N GLU A 50 5.95 4.06 4.59
CA GLU A 50 5.02 5.11 4.97
C GLU A 50 3.59 4.75 4.61
N ARG A 51 3.42 3.98 3.55
CA ARG A 51 2.11 3.63 3.04
C ARG A 51 2.14 2.24 2.43
N VAL A 52 0.95 1.69 2.24
CA VAL A 52 0.79 0.46 1.48
C VAL A 52 -0.13 0.78 0.31
N ARG A 53 0.18 0.21 -0.84
CA ARG A 53 -0.71 0.34 -1.99
C ARG A 53 -0.96 -1.02 -2.61
N VAL A 54 -2.09 -1.14 -3.28
CA VAL A 54 -2.45 -2.37 -3.97
C VAL A 54 -2.66 -2.03 -5.44
N LEU A 55 -2.03 -2.82 -6.29
CA LEU A 55 -2.23 -2.73 -7.73
C LEU A 55 -2.95 -3.98 -8.18
N ASN A 56 -3.89 -3.82 -9.11
CA ASN A 56 -4.53 -5.00 -9.69
C ASN A 56 -3.64 -5.58 -10.79
N SER A 57 -4.12 -6.63 -11.45
CA SER A 57 -3.30 -7.31 -12.46
C SER A 57 -2.99 -6.42 -13.66
N GLU A 58 -3.72 -5.35 -13.83
CA GLU A 58 -3.47 -4.39 -14.92
C GLU A 58 -2.57 -3.25 -14.50
N GLY A 59 -2.11 -3.28 -13.26
CA GLY A 59 -1.25 -2.22 -12.77
C GLY A 59 -1.98 -1.00 -12.25
N VAL A 60 -3.29 -1.08 -12.10
CA VAL A 60 -4.09 0.04 -11.61
C VAL A 60 -4.11 0.03 -10.09
N GLU A 61 -3.82 1.18 -9.49
CA GLU A 61 -3.82 1.31 -8.05
C GLU A 61 -5.26 1.35 -7.53
N ILE A 62 -5.57 0.41 -6.63
CA ILE A 62 -6.91 0.32 -6.06
C ILE A 62 -6.94 0.65 -4.57
N LEU A 63 -5.77 0.85 -3.98
CA LEU A 63 -5.65 1.27 -2.58
C LEU A 63 -4.34 1.99 -2.39
N ASN A 64 -4.37 3.07 -1.62
CA ASN A 64 -3.16 3.74 -1.17
C ASN A 64 -3.48 4.25 0.23
N TRP A 65 -2.88 3.62 1.25
CA TRP A 65 -3.31 3.81 2.62
C TRP A 65 -2.10 3.85 3.54
N GLY A 66 -2.16 4.69 4.56
CA GLY A 66 -1.09 4.76 5.52
C GLY A 66 -1.50 5.50 6.78
N ALA A 67 -0.81 5.20 7.87
CA ALA A 67 -1.13 5.79 9.17
C ALA A 67 -0.98 7.31 9.18
N LEU A 68 0.00 7.81 8.43
CA LEU A 68 0.21 9.26 8.39
C LEU A 68 -0.96 9.98 7.75
N GLY A 69 -1.61 9.34 6.79
CA GLY A 69 -2.78 9.92 6.19
C GLY A 69 -3.89 10.15 7.21
N LEU A 70 -4.00 9.26 8.16
CA LEU A 70 -5.02 9.41 9.19
C LEU A 70 -4.74 10.63 10.06
N ARG A 71 -3.47 10.85 10.39
CA ARG A 71 -3.13 12.01 11.19
C ARG A 71 -3.38 13.30 10.45
N SER A 72 -3.09 13.31 9.17
CA SER A 72 -3.36 14.48 8.36
C SER A 72 -4.83 14.84 8.40
N GLN A 73 -5.67 13.84 8.30
CA GLN A 73 -7.10 14.07 8.32
C GLN A 73 -7.56 14.65 9.63
N LYS A 74 -6.96 14.23 10.71
CA LYS A 74 -7.37 14.72 12.01
C LYS A 74 -7.13 16.20 12.19
N ARG A 75 -6.07 16.70 11.58
CA ARG A 75 -5.75 18.10 11.73
C ARG A 75 -6.73 19.01 11.03
N ASN A 76 -7.39 18.47 10.09
CA ASN A 76 -8.35 19.28 9.36
C ASN A 76 -9.74 19.14 9.95
#